data_987567954ae8bbb11c99110e4bb175de
#
_entry.id   987567954ae8bbb11c99110e4bb175de
#
_cell.length_a   1.000
_cell.length_b   1.000
_cell.length_c   1.000
_cell.angle_alpha   90.00
_cell.angle_beta   90.00
_cell.angle_gamma   90.00
#
_symmetry.space_group_name_H-M   'P 1'
#
loop_
_entity.id
_entity.type
_entity.pdbx_description
1 polymer ?
#
loop_
_entity_poly.entity_id
_entity_poly.type
_entity_poly.pdbx_seq_one_letter_code
_entity_poly.pdbx_strand_id
1 'polypeptide(L)'
;ICACLVGSEMCIRDRVMKVTWGDDYSICCCVSATQTGKEMQFFGARANLAKCLLYAINGGVDMKSKVQVGPAYKPVTSDVLEYDEVVAKFDKMMDWLADLYVNVLNLIHYMHDKYYYEAAEMALIDTDVKRTFATGIAGFSHVVDSLSAIKYAKVTVSERDPETGIAMAFKTEGDFPKYGNDDDRADDIAVWLLKSFLDKIKKRHTYRNSEPTTSILTITSNVVYGKFTGNMPDGRKAGTPLAPGANPSYGAEQNGLLASLNSLTKLPYEWALDGISNTQTMNPDALGPVSYTHLTLPTIA
;
A
#
# COMPACT_ATOMS: atom_id res chain seq x y z
N ILE A 1 -3.40 -3.03 -28.78
CA ILE A 1 -2.13 -2.90 -28.02
C ILE A 1 -2.40 -2.92 -26.51
N CYS A 2 -3.47 -2.32 -26.02
CA CYS A 2 -3.82 -2.41 -24.59
C CYS A 2 -4.20 -3.81 -24.11
N ALA A 3 -4.72 -4.66 -24.98
CA ALA A 3 -5.12 -6.02 -24.64
C ALA A 3 -3.95 -6.97 -24.35
N CYS A 4 -2.74 -6.67 -24.85
CA CYS A 4 -1.58 -7.54 -24.67
C CYS A 4 -0.72 -7.23 -23.43
N LEU A 5 -0.75 -5.99 -22.93
CA LEU A 5 0.01 -5.57 -21.75
C LEU A 5 -0.73 -5.79 -20.41
N VAL A 6 -2.02 -5.99 -20.49
CA VAL A 6 -2.89 -6.27 -19.35
C VAL A 6 -3.14 -7.78 -19.19
N GLY A 7 -2.55 -8.59 -20.09
CA GLY A 7 -2.98 -9.96 -20.33
C GLY A 7 -2.69 -10.98 -19.24
N SER A 8 -1.62 -10.88 -18.46
CA SER A 8 -1.23 -12.00 -17.59
C SER A 8 -1.96 -12.00 -16.23
N GLU A 9 -2.08 -10.88 -15.58
CA GLU A 9 -2.87 -10.77 -14.37
C GLU A 9 -4.38 -10.83 -14.67
N MET A 10 -4.81 -10.29 -15.81
CA MET A 10 -6.19 -10.39 -16.25
C MET A 10 -6.59 -11.84 -16.56
N CYS A 11 -5.73 -12.66 -17.16
CA CYS A 11 -6.08 -14.05 -17.48
C CYS A 11 -6.38 -14.91 -16.24
N ILE A 12 -5.66 -14.75 -15.13
CA ILE A 12 -5.93 -15.48 -13.89
C ILE A 12 -7.19 -14.92 -13.21
N ARG A 13 -7.31 -13.62 -13.12
CA ARG A 13 -8.52 -12.94 -12.62
C ARG A 13 -9.72 -13.24 -13.51
N ASP A 14 -9.59 -13.14 -14.81
CA ASP A 14 -10.64 -13.43 -15.77
C ASP A 14 -11.19 -14.84 -15.59
N ARG A 15 -10.34 -15.83 -15.36
CA ARG A 15 -10.80 -17.20 -15.10
C ARG A 15 -11.61 -17.29 -13.82
N VAL A 16 -11.11 -16.71 -12.72
CA VAL A 16 -11.83 -16.73 -11.43
C VAL A 16 -13.12 -15.96 -11.53
N MET A 17 -13.12 -14.77 -12.13
CA MET A 17 -14.31 -13.95 -12.32
C MET A 17 -15.31 -14.58 -13.28
N LYS A 18 -14.83 -15.13 -14.40
CA LYS A 18 -15.68 -15.82 -15.37
C LYS A 18 -16.35 -17.04 -14.78
N VAL A 19 -15.67 -17.77 -13.90
CA VAL A 19 -16.26 -18.90 -13.17
C VAL A 19 -17.30 -18.42 -12.14
N THR A 20 -17.05 -17.25 -11.50
CA THR A 20 -17.90 -16.73 -10.41
C THR A 20 -19.07 -15.90 -10.95
N TRP A 21 -18.84 -15.06 -11.95
CA TRP A 21 -19.81 -14.06 -12.44
C TRP A 21 -20.18 -14.19 -13.92
N GLY A 22 -19.66 -15.21 -14.62
CA GLY A 22 -19.86 -15.36 -16.07
C GLY A 22 -19.14 -14.26 -16.85
N ASP A 23 -19.83 -13.65 -17.79
CA ASP A 23 -19.28 -12.55 -18.62
C ASP A 23 -19.64 -11.15 -18.06
N ASP A 24 -20.34 -11.08 -16.91
CA ASP A 24 -20.82 -9.85 -16.29
C ASP A 24 -19.82 -9.26 -15.30
N TYR A 25 -18.59 -9.04 -15.74
CA TYR A 25 -17.57 -8.39 -14.90
C TYR A 25 -16.78 -7.32 -15.65
N SER A 26 -16.25 -6.39 -14.91
CA SER A 26 -15.38 -5.35 -15.43
C SER A 26 -14.29 -5.00 -14.44
N ILE A 27 -13.26 -4.31 -14.92
CA ILE A 27 -12.26 -3.70 -14.05
C ILE A 27 -12.65 -2.27 -13.79
N CYS A 28 -13.01 -1.99 -12.55
CA CYS A 28 -13.33 -0.65 -12.09
C CYS A 28 -12.03 0.08 -11.74
N CYS A 29 -11.93 1.35 -12.12
CA CYS A 29 -10.73 2.16 -11.89
C CYS A 29 -9.48 1.52 -12.53
N CYS A 30 -8.46 1.16 -11.74
CA CYS A 30 -7.18 0.66 -12.26
C CYS A 30 -7.03 -0.86 -12.10
N VAL A 31 -7.54 -1.44 -11.03
CA VAL A 31 -7.25 -2.84 -10.64
C VAL A 31 -8.40 -3.53 -9.90
N SER A 32 -9.46 -2.82 -9.51
CA SER A 32 -10.59 -3.40 -8.78
C SER A 32 -11.49 -4.18 -9.72
N ALA A 33 -11.76 -5.41 -9.38
CA ALA A 33 -12.73 -6.22 -10.10
C ALA A 33 -14.15 -5.99 -9.55
N THR A 34 -15.11 -5.78 -10.42
CA THR A 34 -16.50 -5.55 -10.07
C THR A 34 -17.44 -6.33 -10.96
N GLN A 35 -18.57 -6.77 -10.41
CA GLN A 35 -19.66 -7.32 -11.19
C GLN A 35 -20.46 -6.18 -11.81
N THR A 36 -20.50 -6.14 -13.14
CA THR A 36 -21.16 -5.06 -13.89
C THR A 36 -22.64 -4.99 -13.53
N GLY A 37 -23.11 -3.79 -13.21
CA GLY A 37 -24.54 -3.54 -12.88
C GLY A 37 -24.99 -4.04 -11.51
N LYS A 38 -24.15 -4.71 -10.73
CA LYS A 38 -24.49 -5.26 -9.40
C LYS A 38 -23.64 -4.76 -8.25
N GLU A 39 -22.46 -4.23 -8.55
CA GLU A 39 -21.55 -3.72 -7.55
C GLU A 39 -21.29 -2.23 -7.76
N MET A 40 -21.25 -1.50 -6.65
CA MET A 40 -20.89 -0.09 -6.59
C MET A 40 -19.71 0.06 -5.64
N GLN A 41 -18.70 0.81 -6.03
CA GLN A 41 -17.51 1.06 -5.23
C GLN A 41 -17.45 2.50 -4.73
N PHE A 42 -17.46 2.67 -3.41
CA PHE A 42 -17.05 3.93 -2.80
C PHE A 42 -15.54 4.00 -2.79
N PHE A 43 -14.98 4.91 -3.58
CA PHE A 43 -13.54 5.08 -3.74
C PHE A 43 -13.05 6.34 -3.05
N GLY A 44 -11.88 6.26 -2.43
CA GLY A 44 -11.27 7.37 -1.70
C GLY A 44 -9.75 7.45 -1.84
N ALA A 45 -9.16 8.27 -1.00
CA ALA A 45 -7.72 8.46 -0.91
C ALA A 45 -7.02 7.22 -0.32
N ARG A 46 -5.70 7.18 -0.40
CA ARG A 46 -4.87 6.14 0.22
C ARG A 46 -4.28 6.61 1.53
N ALA A 47 -4.11 5.69 2.48
CA ALA A 47 -3.43 5.94 3.74
C ALA A 47 -1.92 5.84 3.57
N ASN A 48 -1.18 6.87 3.97
CA ASN A 48 0.29 6.87 3.93
C ASN A 48 0.86 6.17 5.18
N LEU A 49 1.08 4.86 5.10
CA LEU A 49 1.61 4.05 6.21
C LEU A 49 3.07 4.37 6.52
N ALA A 50 3.86 4.81 5.53
CA ALA A 50 5.23 5.26 5.76
C ALA A 50 5.28 6.47 6.72
N LYS A 51 4.39 7.43 6.52
CA LYS A 51 4.25 8.56 7.43
C LYS A 51 3.68 8.16 8.79
N CYS A 52 2.76 7.21 8.81
CA CYS A 52 2.21 6.63 10.05
C CYS A 52 3.30 5.97 10.92
N LEU A 53 4.24 5.24 10.32
CA LEU A 53 5.39 4.66 11.02
C LEU A 53 6.25 5.75 11.68
N LEU A 54 6.50 6.85 10.98
CA LEU A 54 7.25 7.99 11.54
C LEU A 54 6.49 8.65 12.69
N TYR A 55 5.16 8.75 12.62
CA TYR A 55 4.33 9.21 13.74
C TYR A 55 4.44 8.27 14.94
N ALA A 56 4.46 6.96 14.71
CA ALA A 56 4.63 5.99 15.78
C ALA A 56 5.97 6.15 16.52
N ILE A 57 7.06 6.38 15.79
CA ILE A 57 8.39 6.63 16.36
C ILE A 57 8.41 7.97 17.12
N ASN A 58 7.77 9.00 16.57
CA ASN A 58 7.81 10.37 17.06
C ASN A 58 6.63 10.77 17.97
N GLY A 59 5.86 9.79 18.46
CA GLY A 59 4.77 10.07 19.39
C GLY A 59 3.64 10.91 18.82
N GLY A 60 3.36 10.80 17.52
CA GLY A 60 2.30 11.51 16.80
C GLY A 60 2.71 12.86 16.23
N VAL A 61 3.98 13.27 16.39
CA VAL A 61 4.50 14.53 15.83
C VAL A 61 4.97 14.32 14.39
N ASP A 62 4.57 15.21 13.51
CA ASP A 62 5.04 15.18 12.11
C ASP A 62 6.47 15.70 11.99
N MET A 63 7.34 14.88 11.41
CA MET A 63 8.76 15.19 11.23
C MET A 63 9.00 16.46 10.40
N LYS A 64 8.12 16.79 9.45
CA LYS A 64 8.30 17.94 8.55
C LYS A 64 7.74 19.24 9.10
N SER A 65 6.52 19.20 9.60
CA SER A 65 5.86 20.39 10.15
C SER A 65 6.17 20.63 11.63
N LYS A 66 6.72 19.62 12.33
CA LYS A 66 6.99 19.60 13.77
C LYS A 66 5.74 19.82 14.64
N VAL A 67 4.58 19.58 14.06
CA VAL A 67 3.28 19.73 14.71
C VAL A 67 2.75 18.37 15.16
N GLN A 68 2.07 18.35 16.31
CA GLN A 68 1.33 17.17 16.78
C GLN A 68 0.13 16.94 15.84
N VAL A 69 0.16 15.85 15.10
CA VAL A 69 -0.91 15.47 14.14
C VAL A 69 -1.66 14.25 14.64
N GLY A 70 -0.97 13.24 15.10
CA GLY A 70 -1.56 12.04 15.67
C GLY A 70 -1.80 12.16 17.19
N PRO A 71 -2.32 11.11 17.84
CA PRO A 71 -2.41 11.06 19.29
C PRO A 71 -1.03 11.25 19.94
N ALA A 72 -1.01 11.97 21.05
CA ALA A 72 0.22 12.21 21.79
C ALA A 72 0.62 10.95 22.57
N TYR A 73 1.35 10.07 21.95
CA TYR A 73 1.99 8.94 22.60
C TYR A 73 3.41 9.27 23.02
N LYS A 74 3.96 8.49 23.97
CA LYS A 74 5.37 8.63 24.33
C LYS A 74 6.22 8.26 23.11
N PRO A 75 7.08 9.18 22.60
CA PRO A 75 7.96 8.87 21.48
C PRO A 75 8.98 7.79 21.85
N VAL A 76 9.69 7.25 20.86
CA VAL A 76 10.87 6.42 21.10
C VAL A 76 12.00 7.32 21.52
N THR A 77 12.47 7.17 22.76
CA THR A 77 13.54 8.00 23.34
C THR A 77 14.92 7.36 23.25
N SER A 78 14.97 6.04 23.02
CA SER A 78 16.24 5.32 22.82
C SER A 78 16.91 5.75 21.51
N ASP A 79 18.24 5.79 21.51
CA ASP A 79 18.99 6.08 20.28
C ASP A 79 18.98 4.89 19.32
N VAL A 80 18.86 3.68 19.83
CA VAL A 80 18.68 2.47 19.02
C VAL A 80 17.18 2.14 18.99
N LEU A 81 16.65 1.87 17.80
CA LEU A 81 15.27 1.46 17.64
C LEU A 81 15.12 -0.04 17.94
N GLU A 82 14.24 -0.36 18.88
CA GLU A 82 13.89 -1.74 19.22
C GLU A 82 12.62 -2.18 18.48
N TYR A 83 12.69 -3.35 17.82
CA TYR A 83 11.64 -3.83 16.94
C TYR A 83 10.28 -3.94 17.63
N ASP A 84 10.23 -4.61 18.77
CA ASP A 84 8.97 -4.86 19.48
C ASP A 84 8.34 -3.56 20.00
N GLU A 85 9.15 -2.59 20.44
CA GLU A 85 8.66 -1.27 20.85
C GLU A 85 8.07 -0.51 19.65
N VAL A 86 8.79 -0.48 18.53
CA VAL A 86 8.35 0.23 17.33
C VAL A 86 7.08 -0.40 16.76
N VAL A 87 7.00 -1.73 16.66
CA VAL A 87 5.82 -2.44 16.16
C VAL A 87 4.61 -2.19 17.06
N ALA A 88 4.77 -2.26 18.39
CA ALA A 88 3.67 -2.01 19.31
C ALA A 88 3.14 -0.57 19.22
N LYS A 89 4.02 0.42 19.02
CA LYS A 89 3.63 1.82 18.81
C LYS A 89 2.99 2.02 17.43
N PHE A 90 3.53 1.37 16.41
CA PHE A 90 3.01 1.44 15.06
C PHE A 90 1.62 0.81 14.95
N ASP A 91 1.40 -0.32 15.62
CA ASP A 91 0.10 -0.97 15.66
C ASP A 91 -0.99 -0.05 16.25
N LYS A 92 -0.68 0.63 17.36
CA LYS A 92 -1.58 1.65 17.96
C LYS A 92 -1.80 2.86 17.05
N MET A 93 -0.75 3.30 16.36
CA MET A 93 -0.84 4.44 15.45
C MET A 93 -1.65 4.09 14.19
N MET A 94 -1.53 2.85 13.69
CA MET A 94 -2.37 2.35 12.60
C MET A 94 -3.85 2.26 13.02
N ASP A 95 -4.13 1.93 14.28
CA ASP A 95 -5.49 1.88 14.80
C ASP A 95 -6.15 3.26 14.79
N TRP A 96 -5.44 4.28 15.28
CA TRP A 96 -5.88 5.68 15.16
C TRP A 96 -6.03 6.12 13.70
N LEU A 97 -5.05 5.78 12.84
CA LEU A 97 -5.12 6.14 11.43
C LEU A 97 -6.33 5.51 10.74
N ALA A 98 -6.66 4.25 11.08
CA ALA A 98 -7.85 3.59 10.54
C ALA A 98 -9.14 4.30 10.94
N ASP A 99 -9.25 4.78 12.19
CA ASP A 99 -10.40 5.59 12.64
C ASP A 99 -10.50 6.89 11.83
N LEU A 100 -9.41 7.64 11.76
CA LEU A 100 -9.37 8.90 11.03
C LEU A 100 -9.69 8.68 9.54
N TYR A 101 -9.07 7.68 8.93
CA TYR A 101 -9.19 7.38 7.52
C TYR A 101 -10.61 7.00 7.13
N VAL A 102 -11.22 6.06 7.86
CA VAL A 102 -12.62 5.64 7.59
C VAL A 102 -13.59 6.81 7.83
N ASN A 103 -13.41 7.58 8.90
CA ASN A 103 -14.27 8.73 9.17
C ASN A 103 -14.18 9.82 8.09
N VAL A 104 -12.97 10.10 7.60
CA VAL A 104 -12.79 11.05 6.48
C VAL A 104 -13.44 10.54 5.21
N LEU A 105 -13.26 9.27 4.87
CA LEU A 105 -13.90 8.68 3.70
C LEU A 105 -15.43 8.67 3.83
N ASN A 106 -15.96 8.33 5.01
CA ASN A 106 -17.40 8.39 5.27
C ASN A 106 -17.95 9.81 5.02
N LEU A 107 -17.23 10.83 5.49
CA LEU A 107 -17.62 12.22 5.27
C LEU A 107 -17.56 12.60 3.79
N ILE A 108 -16.53 12.17 3.06
CA ILE A 108 -16.40 12.41 1.62
C ILE A 108 -17.59 11.80 0.88
N HIS A 109 -17.92 10.55 1.15
CA HIS A 109 -19.03 9.86 0.48
C HIS A 109 -20.39 10.44 0.84
N TYR A 110 -20.59 10.81 2.11
CA TYR A 110 -21.78 11.56 2.52
C TYR A 110 -21.92 12.88 1.75
N MET A 111 -20.82 13.63 1.58
CA MET A 111 -20.83 14.88 0.83
C MET A 111 -21.09 14.68 -0.67
N HIS A 112 -20.57 13.60 -1.25
CA HIS A 112 -20.89 13.23 -2.63
C HIS A 112 -22.38 12.94 -2.79
N ASP A 113 -22.96 12.14 -1.89
CA ASP A 113 -24.38 11.76 -1.96
C ASP A 113 -25.30 12.94 -1.73
N LYS A 114 -24.90 13.92 -0.96
CA LYS A 114 -25.63 15.20 -0.81
C LYS A 114 -25.87 15.87 -2.17
N TYR A 115 -25.02 15.62 -3.16
CA TYR A 115 -25.13 16.12 -4.52
C TYR A 115 -25.56 15.04 -5.52
N TYR A 116 -26.27 14.01 -5.05
CA TYR A 116 -26.85 12.93 -5.85
C TYR A 116 -25.85 12.02 -6.56
N TYR A 117 -24.63 11.88 -6.07
CA TYR A 117 -23.62 11.03 -6.68
C TYR A 117 -24.06 9.57 -6.76
N GLU A 118 -24.45 8.94 -5.64
CA GLU A 118 -24.91 7.57 -5.63
C GLU A 118 -26.18 7.39 -6.46
N ALA A 119 -27.14 8.33 -6.40
CA ALA A 119 -28.38 8.25 -7.19
C ALA A 119 -28.11 8.26 -8.70
N ALA A 120 -27.07 8.97 -9.16
CA ALA A 120 -26.64 8.95 -10.55
C ALA A 120 -26.01 7.61 -10.94
N GLU A 121 -25.14 7.06 -10.09
CA GLU A 121 -24.53 5.74 -10.30
C GLU A 121 -25.58 4.62 -10.28
N MET A 122 -26.54 4.66 -9.35
CA MET A 122 -27.62 3.68 -9.20
C MET A 122 -28.56 3.61 -10.40
N ALA A 123 -28.59 4.61 -11.26
CA ALA A 123 -29.37 4.56 -12.51
C ALA A 123 -28.94 3.45 -13.47
N LEU A 124 -27.70 2.94 -13.31
CA LEU A 124 -27.10 1.90 -14.16
C LEU A 124 -26.92 0.57 -13.41
N ILE A 125 -27.41 0.46 -12.19
CA ILE A 125 -27.17 -0.68 -11.30
C ILE A 125 -28.52 -1.33 -10.93
N ASP A 126 -28.49 -2.66 -10.74
CA ASP A 126 -29.63 -3.45 -10.29
C ASP A 126 -30.13 -3.01 -8.91
N THR A 127 -31.36 -3.39 -8.58
CA THR A 127 -32.00 -3.01 -7.31
C THR A 127 -31.30 -3.58 -6.07
N ASP A 128 -30.65 -4.73 -6.19
CA ASP A 128 -29.88 -5.39 -5.14
C ASP A 128 -28.38 -5.14 -5.36
N VAL A 129 -27.90 -3.98 -4.90
CA VAL A 129 -26.52 -3.55 -5.10
C VAL A 129 -25.62 -3.96 -3.95
N LYS A 130 -24.50 -4.61 -4.28
CA LYS A 130 -23.39 -4.80 -3.34
C LYS A 130 -22.51 -3.54 -3.34
N ARG A 131 -22.32 -2.96 -2.16
CA ARG A 131 -21.47 -1.78 -1.98
C ARG A 131 -20.13 -2.17 -1.39
N THR A 132 -19.03 -1.79 -2.05
CA THR A 132 -17.68 -1.92 -1.54
C THR A 132 -17.12 -0.56 -1.12
N PHE A 133 -16.25 -0.56 -0.12
CA PHE A 133 -15.61 0.62 0.44
C PHE A 133 -14.11 0.51 0.18
N ALA A 134 -13.68 1.09 -0.93
CA ALA A 134 -12.30 0.97 -1.38
C ALA A 134 -11.35 1.78 -0.51
N THR A 135 -10.41 1.09 0.08
CA THR A 135 -9.30 1.68 0.82
C THR A 135 -7.98 1.42 0.10
N GLY A 136 -6.90 2.01 0.56
CA GLY A 136 -5.62 1.79 -0.08
C GLY A 136 -4.42 2.17 0.77
N ILE A 137 -3.31 1.54 0.48
CA ILE A 137 -2.03 1.72 1.17
C ILE A 137 -1.03 2.44 0.25
N ALA A 138 -0.35 3.45 0.80
CA ALA A 138 0.81 4.09 0.21
C ALA A 138 2.05 3.87 1.09
N GLY A 139 3.22 3.68 0.47
CA GLY A 139 4.48 3.49 1.16
C GLY A 139 4.70 2.09 1.72
N PHE A 140 4.01 1.10 1.17
CA PHE A 140 4.02 -0.29 1.62
C PHE A 140 5.44 -0.85 1.78
N SER A 141 6.22 -0.89 0.71
CA SER A 141 7.57 -1.48 0.69
C SER A 141 8.53 -0.77 1.66
N HIS A 142 8.44 0.57 1.74
CA HIS A 142 9.28 1.34 2.66
C HIS A 142 8.99 1.05 4.13
N VAL A 143 7.73 0.76 4.49
CA VAL A 143 7.37 0.30 5.84
C VAL A 143 7.94 -1.07 6.11
N VAL A 144 7.78 -2.00 5.16
CA VAL A 144 8.33 -3.36 5.26
C VAL A 144 9.84 -3.32 5.44
N ASP A 145 10.55 -2.60 4.57
CA ASP A 145 12.01 -2.47 4.63
C ASP A 145 12.48 -1.77 5.91
N SER A 146 11.75 -0.75 6.38
CA SER A 146 12.07 -0.07 7.64
C SER A 146 11.91 -0.99 8.85
N LEU A 147 10.84 -1.76 8.92
CA LEU A 147 10.63 -2.74 9.99
C LEU A 147 11.64 -3.88 9.91
N SER A 148 11.98 -4.33 8.71
CA SER A 148 13.03 -5.31 8.48
C SER A 148 14.40 -4.79 8.93
N ALA A 149 14.75 -3.54 8.60
CA ALA A 149 15.99 -2.90 9.05
C ALA A 149 16.07 -2.83 10.57
N ILE A 150 14.98 -2.44 11.24
CA ILE A 150 14.94 -2.37 12.71
C ILE A 150 15.06 -3.76 13.34
N LYS A 151 14.54 -4.80 12.70
CA LYS A 151 14.54 -6.18 13.22
C LYS A 151 15.88 -6.90 13.02
N TYR A 152 16.53 -6.70 11.88
CA TYR A 152 17.68 -7.53 11.46
C TYR A 152 19.00 -6.76 11.36
N ALA A 153 18.96 -5.43 11.40
CA ALA A 153 20.13 -4.57 11.43
C ALA A 153 20.10 -3.68 12.67
N LYS A 154 21.09 -2.81 12.82
CA LYS A 154 21.12 -1.81 13.88
C LYS A 154 20.69 -0.47 13.32
N VAL A 155 19.50 -0.01 13.70
CA VAL A 155 18.99 1.32 13.32
C VAL A 155 19.13 2.27 14.50
N THR A 156 19.88 3.35 14.28
CA THR A 156 20.07 4.41 15.28
C THR A 156 19.46 5.72 14.82
N VAL A 157 18.91 6.47 15.76
CA VAL A 157 18.48 7.85 15.51
C VAL A 157 19.75 8.71 15.46
N SER A 158 20.12 9.14 14.26
CA SER A 158 21.36 9.91 14.04
C SER A 158 21.19 11.41 14.27
N GLU A 159 19.95 11.90 14.24
CA GLU A 159 19.63 13.31 14.45
C GLU A 159 18.27 13.43 15.14
N ARG A 160 18.20 14.28 16.15
CA ARG A 160 16.95 14.68 16.82
C ARG A 160 16.75 16.18 16.69
N ASP A 161 15.51 16.57 16.59
CA ASP A 161 15.14 17.99 16.61
C ASP A 161 15.41 18.57 18.02
N PRO A 162 16.17 19.67 18.14
CA PRO A 162 16.56 20.20 19.43
C PRO A 162 15.39 20.78 20.25
N GLU A 163 14.31 21.18 19.60
CA GLU A 163 13.15 21.78 20.27
C GLU A 163 12.13 20.71 20.70
N THR A 164 11.85 19.74 19.83
CA THR A 164 10.79 18.75 20.08
C THR A 164 11.34 17.39 20.52
N GLY A 165 12.63 17.12 20.33
CA GLY A 165 13.27 15.84 20.64
C GLY A 165 12.91 14.71 19.68
N ILE A 166 12.11 14.96 18.64
CA ILE A 166 11.71 13.93 17.67
C ILE A 166 12.89 13.46 16.81
N ALA A 167 12.83 12.21 16.35
CA ALA A 167 13.81 11.67 15.42
C ALA A 167 13.67 12.33 14.04
N MET A 168 14.77 12.90 13.52
CA MET A 168 14.82 13.58 12.23
C MET A 168 15.58 12.79 11.17
N ALA A 169 16.56 11.97 11.58
CA ALA A 169 17.31 11.11 10.68
C ALA A 169 17.67 9.79 11.35
N PHE A 170 17.89 8.79 10.52
CA PHE A 170 18.24 7.44 10.93
C PHE A 170 19.52 7.00 10.22
N LYS A 171 20.34 6.21 10.92
CA LYS A 171 21.49 5.51 10.39
C LYS A 171 21.29 4.02 10.60
N THR A 172 21.36 3.26 9.50
CA THR A 172 21.22 1.80 9.52
C THR A 172 22.59 1.18 9.26
N GLU A 173 23.03 0.32 10.16
CA GLU A 173 24.30 -0.39 10.11
C GLU A 173 24.04 -1.89 10.06
N GLY A 174 24.64 -2.57 9.09
CA GLY A 174 24.45 -3.98 8.79
C GLY A 174 23.46 -4.22 7.65
N ASP A 175 23.46 -5.46 7.16
CA ASP A 175 22.56 -5.90 6.10
C ASP A 175 21.23 -6.41 6.70
N PHE A 176 20.17 -6.19 5.97
CA PHE A 176 18.84 -6.67 6.33
C PHE A 176 18.07 -7.15 5.10
N PRO A 177 17.16 -8.12 5.25
CA PRO A 177 16.33 -8.58 4.15
C PRO A 177 15.41 -7.46 3.67
N LYS A 178 15.40 -7.22 2.35
CA LYS A 178 14.55 -6.22 1.71
C LYS A 178 13.44 -6.89 0.92
N TYR A 179 12.28 -6.29 0.95
CA TYR A 179 11.12 -6.75 0.19
C TYR A 179 11.41 -6.77 -1.33
N GLY A 180 10.92 -7.80 -2.00
CA GLY A 180 11.13 -8.00 -3.44
C GLY A 180 12.36 -8.85 -3.79
N ASN A 181 12.88 -9.63 -2.85
CA ASN A 181 14.03 -10.54 -3.06
C ASN A 181 13.71 -12.01 -2.76
N ASP A 182 12.44 -12.38 -2.63
CA ASP A 182 11.96 -13.72 -2.27
C ASP A 182 12.52 -14.20 -0.91
N ASP A 183 12.60 -13.28 0.05
CA ASP A 183 13.08 -13.54 1.39
C ASP A 183 11.89 -13.51 2.37
N ASP A 184 11.54 -14.67 2.92
CA ASP A 184 10.39 -14.83 3.82
C ASP A 184 10.46 -13.90 5.03
N ARG A 185 11.65 -13.52 5.49
CA ARG A 185 11.83 -12.61 6.62
C ARG A 185 11.26 -11.22 6.37
N ALA A 186 11.36 -10.73 5.13
CA ALA A 186 10.77 -9.46 4.70
C ALA A 186 9.32 -9.66 4.24
N ASP A 187 9.05 -10.75 3.51
CA ASP A 187 7.75 -11.04 2.94
C ASP A 187 6.69 -11.31 4.02
N ASP A 188 7.06 -11.96 5.14
CA ASP A 188 6.18 -12.13 6.32
C ASP A 188 5.78 -10.80 6.97
N ILE A 189 6.69 -9.82 7.01
CA ILE A 189 6.37 -8.47 7.49
C ILE A 189 5.37 -7.81 6.53
N ALA A 190 5.52 -8.01 5.22
CA ALA A 190 4.61 -7.49 4.21
C ALA A 190 3.19 -8.08 4.37
N VAL A 191 3.08 -9.38 4.55
CA VAL A 191 1.81 -10.08 4.80
C VAL A 191 1.17 -9.58 6.10
N TRP A 192 1.94 -9.46 7.18
CA TRP A 192 1.45 -8.93 8.45
C TRP A 192 0.92 -7.50 8.31
N LEU A 193 1.65 -6.63 7.63
CA LEU A 193 1.28 -5.22 7.44
C LEU A 193 -0.07 -5.07 6.74
N LEU A 194 -0.27 -5.80 5.64
CA LEU A 194 -1.52 -5.78 4.88
C LEU A 194 -2.69 -6.26 5.72
N LYS A 195 -2.56 -7.43 6.36
CA LYS A 195 -3.60 -8.01 7.21
C LYS A 195 -3.92 -7.11 8.41
N SER A 196 -2.91 -6.66 9.13
CA SER A 196 -3.07 -5.83 10.32
C SER A 196 -3.82 -4.53 10.02
N PHE A 197 -3.50 -3.85 8.92
CA PHE A 197 -4.16 -2.60 8.58
C PHE A 197 -5.62 -2.81 8.13
N LEU A 198 -5.88 -3.78 7.27
CA LEU A 198 -7.25 -4.06 6.83
C LEU A 198 -8.14 -4.58 7.97
N ASP A 199 -7.62 -5.38 8.88
CA ASP A 199 -8.36 -5.80 10.09
C ASP A 199 -8.80 -4.62 10.95
N LYS A 200 -7.96 -3.60 11.04
CA LYS A 200 -8.33 -2.37 11.74
C LYS A 200 -9.45 -1.63 11.02
N ILE A 201 -9.39 -1.52 9.70
CA ILE A 201 -10.43 -0.89 8.88
C ILE A 201 -11.75 -1.67 9.00
N LYS A 202 -11.74 -3.00 8.92
CA LYS A 202 -12.93 -3.86 9.01
C LYS A 202 -13.69 -3.73 10.34
N LYS A 203 -13.03 -3.27 11.39
CA LYS A 203 -13.68 -3.02 12.69
C LYS A 203 -14.47 -1.72 12.74
N ARG A 204 -14.38 -0.87 11.71
CA ARG A 204 -15.02 0.45 11.67
C ARG A 204 -16.31 0.42 10.86
N HIS A 205 -17.21 1.30 11.23
CA HIS A 205 -18.45 1.48 10.47
C HIS A 205 -18.19 2.27 9.19
N THR A 206 -18.49 1.68 8.06
CA THR A 206 -18.33 2.28 6.74
C THR A 206 -19.62 2.91 6.24
N TYR A 207 -19.49 3.87 5.32
CA TYR A 207 -20.63 4.54 4.72
C TYR A 207 -21.60 3.53 4.09
N ARG A 208 -22.89 3.62 4.42
CA ARG A 208 -23.97 2.72 3.98
C ARG A 208 -23.69 1.24 4.23
N ASN A 209 -22.94 0.89 5.26
CA ASN A 209 -22.54 -0.48 5.58
C ASN A 209 -21.84 -1.20 4.42
N SER A 210 -21.11 -0.46 3.59
CA SER A 210 -20.34 -1.01 2.49
C SER A 210 -19.19 -1.89 2.99
N GLU A 211 -18.86 -2.94 2.22
CA GLU A 211 -17.81 -3.88 2.57
C GLU A 211 -16.42 -3.26 2.38
N PRO A 212 -15.57 -3.17 3.42
CA PRO A 212 -14.22 -2.64 3.27
C PRO A 212 -13.34 -3.54 2.41
N THR A 213 -12.78 -2.96 1.37
CA THR A 213 -11.79 -3.57 0.49
C THR A 213 -10.49 -2.76 0.54
N THR A 214 -9.39 -3.31 0.05
CA THR A 214 -8.10 -2.60 0.06
C THR A 214 -7.32 -2.83 -1.23
N SER A 215 -6.53 -1.83 -1.58
CA SER A 215 -5.53 -1.89 -2.65
C SER A 215 -4.14 -1.52 -2.15
N ILE A 216 -3.12 -2.07 -2.79
CA ILE A 216 -1.76 -1.55 -2.70
C ILE A 216 -1.45 -0.93 -4.06
N LEU A 217 -1.93 0.29 -4.25
CA LEU A 217 -1.91 0.97 -5.54
C LEU A 217 -1.56 2.44 -5.37
N THR A 218 -0.36 2.82 -5.80
CA THR A 218 0.05 4.20 -6.03
C THR A 218 0.82 4.24 -7.34
N ILE A 219 0.42 5.07 -8.28
CA ILE A 219 1.14 5.23 -9.56
C ILE A 219 1.89 6.55 -9.53
N THR A 220 1.22 7.67 -9.77
CA THR A 220 1.83 9.00 -9.74
C THR A 220 1.75 9.65 -8.36
N SER A 221 0.77 9.30 -7.56
CA SER A 221 0.57 9.84 -6.21
C SER A 221 1.70 9.51 -5.22
N ASN A 222 2.50 8.46 -5.49
CA ASN A 222 3.68 8.12 -4.71
C ASN A 222 4.70 9.27 -4.63
N VAL A 223 4.78 10.13 -5.64
CA VAL A 223 5.62 11.35 -5.64
C VAL A 223 5.12 12.33 -4.58
N VAL A 224 3.81 12.58 -4.55
CA VAL A 224 3.20 13.50 -3.58
C VAL A 224 3.32 12.95 -2.16
N TYR A 225 3.00 11.69 -1.94
CA TYR A 225 3.17 11.05 -0.63
C TYR A 225 4.63 11.10 -0.17
N GLY A 226 5.58 10.83 -1.06
CA GLY A 226 7.01 10.91 -0.78
C GLY A 226 7.46 12.31 -0.40
N LYS A 227 6.96 13.34 -1.09
CA LYS A 227 7.26 14.74 -0.79
C LYS A 227 6.91 15.12 0.66
N PHE A 228 5.84 14.54 1.21
CA PHE A 228 5.38 14.82 2.57
C PHE A 228 5.88 13.82 3.62
N THR A 229 6.66 12.82 3.26
CA THR A 229 7.24 11.82 4.16
C THR A 229 8.68 12.17 4.50
N GLY A 230 9.05 12.09 5.78
CA GLY A 230 10.38 12.36 6.30
C GLY A 230 11.41 11.27 5.97
N ASN A 231 12.60 11.34 6.57
CA ASN A 231 13.60 10.27 6.50
C ASN A 231 13.06 8.99 7.13
N MET A 232 13.42 7.83 6.58
CA MET A 232 12.93 6.55 7.07
C MET A 232 14.09 5.60 7.48
N PRO A 233 13.81 4.64 8.36
CA PRO A 233 14.79 3.66 8.83
C PRO A 233 15.42 2.78 7.75
N ASP A 234 14.71 2.53 6.63
CA ASP A 234 15.22 1.80 5.47
C ASP A 234 16.32 2.56 4.68
N GLY A 235 16.60 3.79 5.04
CA GLY A 235 17.57 4.67 4.38
C GLY A 235 16.94 5.65 3.38
N ARG A 236 15.64 5.60 3.14
CA ARG A 236 14.94 6.54 2.28
C ARG A 236 15.07 7.97 2.81
N LYS A 237 15.41 8.90 1.92
CA LYS A 237 15.54 10.33 2.24
C LYS A 237 14.21 11.08 2.16
N ALA A 238 14.06 12.06 3.04
CA ALA A 238 12.89 12.93 3.05
C ALA A 238 12.65 13.59 1.67
N GLY A 239 11.40 13.61 1.24
CA GLY A 239 10.99 14.23 -0.02
C GLY A 239 11.20 13.39 -1.28
N THR A 240 11.91 12.27 -1.22
CA THR A 240 12.00 11.35 -2.38
C THR A 240 10.67 10.61 -2.59
N PRO A 241 10.31 10.25 -3.83
CA PRO A 241 9.11 9.45 -4.09
C PRO A 241 9.09 8.15 -3.28
N LEU A 242 7.91 7.70 -2.89
CA LEU A 242 7.72 6.34 -2.38
C LEU A 242 7.74 5.35 -3.55
N ALA A 243 7.98 4.08 -3.28
CA ALA A 243 7.81 3.03 -4.28
C ALA A 243 6.33 2.98 -4.74
N PRO A 244 6.07 2.85 -6.04
CA PRO A 244 4.70 2.77 -6.56
C PRO A 244 4.08 1.41 -6.22
N GLY A 245 2.84 1.42 -5.71
CA GLY A 245 2.12 0.19 -5.37
C GLY A 245 2.90 -0.72 -4.43
N ALA A 246 2.99 -1.98 -4.79
CA ALA A 246 3.76 -3.00 -4.08
C ALA A 246 5.13 -3.29 -4.71
N ASN A 247 5.65 -2.37 -5.52
CA ASN A 247 7.01 -2.49 -6.03
C ASN A 247 8.02 -2.49 -4.88
N PRO A 248 9.14 -3.20 -5.00
CA PRO A 248 10.28 -3.03 -4.11
C PRO A 248 10.72 -1.57 -4.03
N SER A 249 11.26 -1.17 -2.89
CA SER A 249 11.88 0.16 -2.74
C SER A 249 13.03 0.32 -3.74
N TYR A 250 13.27 1.54 -4.19
CA TYR A 250 14.31 1.80 -5.20
C TYR A 250 15.68 1.25 -4.75
N GLY A 251 16.26 0.37 -5.57
CA GLY A 251 17.53 -0.30 -5.27
C GLY A 251 17.44 -1.44 -4.25
N ALA A 252 16.25 -1.82 -3.80
CA ALA A 252 16.05 -2.96 -2.91
C ALA A 252 16.10 -4.30 -3.66
N GLU A 253 15.57 -4.33 -4.88
CA GLU A 253 15.57 -5.52 -5.74
C GLU A 253 17.00 -5.84 -6.21
N GLN A 254 17.52 -6.98 -5.77
CA GLN A 254 18.88 -7.44 -6.09
C GLN A 254 18.88 -8.84 -6.70
N ASN A 255 17.82 -9.62 -6.46
CA ASN A 255 17.72 -11.02 -6.92
C ASN A 255 16.96 -11.19 -8.25
N GLY A 256 16.67 -10.07 -8.91
CA GLY A 256 16.04 -10.04 -10.24
C GLY A 256 14.53 -10.16 -10.22
N LEU A 257 13.94 -10.04 -11.40
CA LEU A 257 12.49 -9.93 -11.59
C LEU A 257 11.70 -11.11 -10.99
N LEU A 258 12.18 -12.33 -11.15
CA LEU A 258 11.47 -13.53 -10.66
C LEU A 258 11.34 -13.50 -9.12
N ALA A 259 12.41 -13.14 -8.42
CA ALA A 259 12.38 -13.02 -6.97
C ALA A 259 11.41 -11.89 -6.52
N SER A 260 11.40 -10.77 -7.25
CA SER A 260 10.46 -9.67 -7.00
C SER A 260 8.99 -10.12 -7.17
N LEU A 261 8.70 -10.87 -8.22
CA LEU A 261 7.37 -11.43 -8.46
C LEU A 261 7.00 -12.50 -7.42
N ASN A 262 7.94 -13.33 -6.98
CA ASN A 262 7.70 -14.31 -5.92
C ASN A 262 7.32 -13.63 -4.60
N SER A 263 8.02 -12.59 -4.18
CA SER A 263 7.63 -11.81 -3.00
C SER A 263 6.21 -11.25 -3.13
N LEU A 264 5.84 -10.76 -4.32
CA LEU A 264 4.52 -10.22 -4.59
C LEU A 264 3.44 -11.31 -4.49
N THR A 265 3.69 -12.51 -5.00
CA THR A 265 2.72 -13.62 -4.98
C THR A 265 2.44 -14.17 -3.59
N LYS A 266 3.31 -13.94 -2.60
CA LYS A 266 3.08 -14.31 -1.20
C LYS A 266 2.07 -13.42 -0.49
N LEU A 267 1.76 -12.23 -1.06
CA LEU A 267 0.75 -11.36 -0.46
C LEU A 267 -0.63 -12.01 -0.52
N PRO A 268 -1.42 -11.91 0.55
CA PRO A 268 -2.75 -12.51 0.58
C PRO A 268 -3.74 -11.65 -0.22
N TYR A 269 -3.98 -12.00 -1.47
CA TYR A 269 -4.83 -11.26 -2.40
C TYR A 269 -6.29 -11.16 -1.95
N GLU A 270 -6.77 -12.11 -1.16
CA GLU A 270 -8.09 -12.06 -0.52
C GLU A 270 -8.24 -10.90 0.48
N TRP A 271 -7.11 -10.30 0.89
CA TRP A 271 -7.06 -9.09 1.73
C TRP A 271 -6.84 -7.81 0.92
N ALA A 272 -6.61 -7.93 -0.38
CA ALA A 272 -6.38 -6.81 -1.29
C ALA A 272 -7.29 -6.90 -2.52
N LEU A 273 -8.60 -7.00 -2.29
CA LEU A 273 -9.62 -7.20 -3.34
C LEU A 273 -9.67 -6.08 -4.38
N ASP A 274 -9.23 -4.87 -4.02
CA ASP A 274 -9.10 -3.76 -4.97
C ASP A 274 -7.78 -3.81 -5.77
N GLY A 275 -6.99 -4.86 -5.57
CA GLY A 275 -5.82 -5.17 -6.36
C GLY A 275 -4.50 -4.60 -5.84
N ILE A 276 -3.45 -5.15 -6.39
CA ILE A 276 -2.06 -4.81 -6.07
C ILE A 276 -1.38 -4.41 -7.37
N SER A 277 -0.82 -3.19 -7.43
CA SER A 277 -0.06 -2.77 -8.61
C SER A 277 1.41 -3.10 -8.47
N ASN A 278 1.96 -3.65 -9.52
CA ASN A 278 3.39 -3.86 -9.70
C ASN A 278 3.79 -3.33 -11.09
N THR A 279 4.70 -2.37 -11.14
CA THR A 279 5.17 -1.77 -12.38
C THR A 279 6.60 -2.21 -12.63
N GLN A 280 6.83 -2.91 -13.73
CA GLN A 280 8.15 -3.39 -14.12
C GLN A 280 8.66 -2.60 -15.33
N THR A 281 9.92 -2.17 -15.27
CA THR A 281 10.62 -1.56 -16.39
C THR A 281 11.62 -2.57 -16.94
N MET A 282 11.43 -2.98 -18.17
CA MET A 282 12.31 -3.93 -18.83
C MET A 282 13.09 -3.25 -19.97
N ASN A 283 14.38 -3.55 -20.07
CA ASN A 283 15.12 -3.19 -21.27
C ASN A 283 14.67 -4.13 -22.39
N PRO A 284 14.20 -3.62 -23.55
CA PRO A 284 13.82 -4.45 -24.67
C PRO A 284 14.91 -5.46 -25.11
N ASP A 285 16.18 -5.05 -25.03
CA ASP A 285 17.31 -5.91 -25.40
C ASP A 285 17.49 -7.13 -24.48
N ALA A 286 17.00 -7.03 -23.22
CA ALA A 286 17.07 -8.15 -22.27
C ALA A 286 16.12 -9.31 -22.64
N LEU A 287 15.11 -9.04 -23.46
CA LEU A 287 14.14 -10.04 -23.95
C LEU A 287 14.53 -10.62 -25.30
N GLY A 288 15.71 -10.27 -25.85
CA GLY A 288 16.17 -10.68 -27.15
C GLY A 288 15.65 -9.83 -28.31
N PRO A 289 15.87 -10.23 -29.58
CA PRO A 289 15.41 -9.48 -30.73
C PRO A 289 13.92 -9.20 -30.70
N VAL A 290 13.50 -8.03 -31.21
CA VAL A 290 12.09 -7.55 -31.21
C VAL A 290 11.11 -8.58 -31.77
N SER A 291 11.53 -9.43 -32.70
CA SER A 291 10.72 -10.54 -33.23
C SER A 291 10.30 -11.56 -32.19
N TYR A 292 11.12 -11.76 -31.14
CA TYR A 292 10.80 -12.68 -30.05
C TYR A 292 9.93 -12.01 -28.97
N THR A 293 10.05 -10.71 -28.78
CA THR A 293 9.25 -9.97 -27.79
C THR A 293 7.74 -10.04 -28.10
N HIS A 294 7.39 -10.03 -29.38
CA HIS A 294 5.99 -10.16 -29.80
C HIS A 294 5.43 -11.58 -29.72
N LEU A 295 6.29 -12.60 -29.70
CA LEU A 295 5.88 -14.01 -29.66
C LEU A 295 5.89 -14.58 -28.23
N THR A 296 6.72 -14.05 -27.35
CA THR A 296 6.93 -14.62 -26.01
C THR A 296 6.14 -13.93 -24.91
N LEU A 297 5.85 -12.64 -25.02
CA LEU A 297 5.02 -11.94 -24.05
C LEU A 297 3.59 -12.49 -23.89
N PRO A 298 2.90 -12.95 -24.95
CA PRO A 298 1.61 -13.61 -24.81
C PRO A 298 1.68 -15.03 -24.25
N THR A 299 2.86 -15.67 -24.26
CA THR A 299 3.03 -17.06 -23.82
C THR A 299 3.52 -17.18 -22.38
N ILE A 300 4.01 -16.10 -21.78
CA ILE A 300 4.40 -16.03 -20.36
C ILE A 300 3.21 -15.64 -19.47
N ALA A 301 2.06 -15.39 -20.09
CA ALA A 301 0.82 -15.05 -19.42
C ALA A 301 0.09 -16.29 -18.87
#